data_c616d2b65cdc98ff64ae7b67048f06e5
#
_entry.id   c616d2b65cdc98ff64ae7b67048f06e5
#
_cell.length_a   1.000
_cell.length_b   1.000
_cell.length_c   1.000
_cell.angle_alpha   90.00
_cell.angle_beta   90.00
_cell.angle_gamma   90.00
#
_symmetry.space_group_name_H-M   'P 1'
#
loop_
_entity.id
_entity.type
_entity.pdbx_description
1 polymer ?
#
loop_
_entity_poly.entity_id
_entity_poly.type
_entity_poly.pdbx_seq_one_letter_code
_entity_poly.pdbx_strand_id
1 'polypeptide(L)'
;DGTYRGKTKFVIPNEVVREQIYAYLLSTYKENELAYDTYQKSDLESGFAYDGDYKSYFGFIADAIKRFSSQRDRQKGESYVHGFTLAMTCQNMFYRPISELDNQAGYADIFLRPLLENYPDMEHSYIVELKYCKSDATDEQVAKLREAAIAQVNRYADSDVVKTEVKTTRLHKIVVIFRSVDMVVCEAVSYTHLRAHET
;
A
#
# COMPACT_ATOMS: atom_id res chain seq x y z
N ASP A 1 23.21 -14.26 -5.98
CA ASP A 1 24.26 -13.42 -5.37
C ASP A 1 24.81 -12.44 -6.40
N GLY A 2 24.40 -11.22 -6.33
CA GLY A 2 24.94 -10.13 -7.17
C GLY A 2 25.67 -9.13 -6.30
N THR A 3 26.99 -8.98 -6.52
CA THR A 3 27.77 -7.92 -5.90
C THR A 3 27.74 -6.71 -6.82
N TYR A 4 27.19 -5.58 -6.39
CA TYR A 4 27.23 -4.33 -7.13
C TYR A 4 28.08 -3.32 -6.37
N ARG A 5 29.17 -2.85 -6.97
CA ARG A 5 30.15 -1.89 -6.39
C ARG A 5 30.65 -2.29 -4.99
N GLY A 6 30.98 -3.57 -4.79
CA GLY A 6 31.50 -4.09 -3.51
C GLY A 6 30.47 -4.21 -2.38
N LYS A 7 29.19 -3.99 -2.65
CA LYS A 7 28.11 -4.17 -1.67
C LYS A 7 27.33 -5.46 -1.97
N THR A 8 27.15 -6.30 -0.94
CA THR A 8 26.31 -7.49 -1.05
C THR A 8 24.84 -7.06 -1.15
N LYS A 9 24.17 -7.43 -2.23
CA LYS A 9 22.74 -7.21 -2.39
C LYS A 9 22.00 -8.45 -1.87
N PHE A 10 21.20 -8.27 -0.82
CA PHE A 10 20.26 -9.31 -0.38
C PHE A 10 18.94 -9.15 -1.14
N VAL A 11 18.48 -10.26 -1.71
CA VAL A 11 17.19 -10.33 -2.41
C VAL A 11 16.34 -11.38 -1.72
N ILE A 12 15.10 -11.08 -1.44
CA ILE A 12 14.13 -12.05 -0.91
C ILE A 12 13.84 -13.05 -2.03
N PRO A 13 14.17 -14.38 -1.84
CA PRO A 13 14.26 -15.32 -2.96
C PRO A 13 12.89 -15.73 -3.53
N ASN A 14 11.82 -15.64 -2.74
CA ASN A 14 10.47 -16.02 -3.17
C ASN A 14 9.39 -15.42 -2.25
N GLU A 15 8.13 -15.59 -2.65
CA GLU A 15 6.95 -15.05 -1.96
C GLU A 15 6.80 -15.62 -0.54
N VAL A 16 7.04 -16.93 -0.37
CA VAL A 16 6.91 -17.59 0.95
C VAL A 16 7.86 -16.97 1.98
N VAL A 17 9.11 -16.72 1.58
CA VAL A 17 10.09 -16.07 2.46
C VAL A 17 9.71 -14.63 2.73
N ARG A 18 9.14 -13.92 1.75
CA ARG A 18 8.62 -12.56 1.92
C ARG A 18 7.50 -12.52 2.96
N GLU A 19 6.50 -13.39 2.82
CA GLU A 19 5.41 -13.54 3.79
C GLU A 19 5.90 -13.86 5.19
N GLN A 20 6.89 -14.75 5.32
CA GLN A 20 7.49 -15.09 6.60
C GLN A 20 8.23 -13.90 7.24
N ILE A 21 8.96 -13.10 6.46
CA ILE A 21 9.63 -11.89 6.97
C ILE A 21 8.59 -10.87 7.46
N TYR A 22 7.52 -10.66 6.71
CA TYR A 22 6.47 -9.74 7.13
C TYR A 22 5.71 -10.25 8.36
N ALA A 23 5.40 -11.54 8.42
CA ALA A 23 4.81 -12.16 9.60
C ALA A 23 5.73 -12.03 10.84
N TYR A 24 7.04 -12.20 10.66
CA TYR A 24 8.03 -11.99 11.72
C TYR A 24 8.09 -10.53 12.18
N LEU A 25 8.13 -9.58 11.25
CA LEU A 25 8.10 -8.16 11.59
C LEU A 25 6.85 -7.81 12.41
N LEU A 26 5.69 -8.31 11.99
CA LEU A 26 4.45 -8.09 12.74
C LEU A 26 4.41 -8.81 14.09
N SER A 27 4.97 -10.02 14.20
CA SER A 27 5.07 -10.70 15.49
C SER A 27 5.94 -9.90 16.47
N THR A 28 7.04 -9.34 15.99
CA THR A 28 7.91 -8.46 16.78
C THR A 28 7.17 -7.19 17.24
N TYR A 29 6.29 -6.64 16.40
CA TYR A 29 5.43 -5.53 16.80
C TYR A 29 4.35 -5.99 17.82
N LYS A 30 3.78 -7.20 17.68
CA LYS A 30 2.79 -7.76 18.62
C LYS A 30 3.37 -8.04 19.99
N GLU A 31 4.58 -8.58 20.05
CA GLU A 31 5.29 -8.83 21.33
C GLU A 31 5.58 -7.55 22.12
N ASN A 32 5.60 -6.39 21.45
CA ASN A 32 5.78 -5.07 22.05
C ASN A 32 4.44 -4.34 22.33
N GLU A 33 3.38 -5.06 22.70
CA GLU A 33 2.05 -4.53 23.08
C GLU A 33 1.19 -4.01 21.90
N LEU A 34 1.40 -4.51 20.70
CA LEU A 34 0.53 -4.24 19.55
C LEU A 34 -0.80 -5.01 19.67
N ALA A 35 -1.59 -4.70 20.70
CA ALA A 35 -2.96 -5.18 20.79
C ALA A 35 -3.85 -4.36 19.84
N TYR A 36 -4.05 -4.84 18.61
CA TYR A 36 -5.19 -4.41 17.80
C TYR A 36 -6.29 -5.47 17.86
N ASP A 37 -7.54 -5.02 17.81
CA ASP A 37 -8.68 -5.90 17.79
C ASP A 37 -8.69 -6.71 16.48
N THR A 38 -8.47 -8.03 16.61
CA THR A 38 -8.43 -8.95 15.47
C THR A 38 -9.79 -9.11 14.80
N TYR A 39 -10.88 -8.97 15.54
CA TYR A 39 -12.24 -8.99 15.01
C TYR A 39 -12.48 -7.73 14.18
N GLN A 40 -12.17 -6.56 14.71
CA GLN A 40 -12.27 -5.30 13.98
C GLN A 40 -11.44 -5.34 12.68
N LYS A 41 -10.21 -5.90 12.74
CA LYS A 41 -9.36 -6.06 11.56
C LYS A 41 -10.03 -6.94 10.50
N SER A 42 -10.60 -8.08 10.91
CA SER A 42 -11.29 -9.01 9.99
C SER A 42 -12.51 -8.37 9.32
N ASP A 43 -13.29 -7.61 10.07
CA ASP A 43 -14.44 -6.89 9.52
C ASP A 43 -14.03 -5.81 8.52
N LEU A 44 -12.95 -5.06 8.82
CA LEU A 44 -12.39 -4.05 7.93
C LEU A 44 -11.81 -4.67 6.65
N GLU A 45 -11.15 -5.82 6.75
CA GLU A 45 -10.65 -6.56 5.59
C GLU A 45 -11.79 -7.04 4.69
N SER A 46 -12.90 -7.50 5.28
CA SER A 46 -14.10 -7.91 4.55
C SER A 46 -14.75 -6.72 3.85
N GLY A 47 -14.98 -5.61 4.56
CA GLY A 47 -15.51 -4.38 3.97
C GLY A 47 -14.61 -3.82 2.85
N PHE A 48 -13.29 -3.95 3.00
CA PHE A 48 -12.33 -3.59 1.97
C PHE A 48 -12.47 -4.46 0.72
N ALA A 49 -12.66 -5.77 0.88
CA ALA A 49 -12.73 -6.73 -0.23
C ALA A 49 -14.07 -6.73 -0.97
N TYR A 50 -15.19 -6.59 -0.25
CA TYR A 50 -16.54 -6.74 -0.78
C TYR A 50 -17.31 -5.42 -0.95
N ASP A 51 -17.05 -4.42 -0.08
CA ASP A 51 -17.78 -3.14 -0.11
C ASP A 51 -16.96 -2.00 -0.71
N GLY A 52 -15.67 -2.21 -0.93
CA GLY A 52 -14.77 -1.17 -1.42
C GLY A 52 -14.41 -0.10 -0.37
N ASP A 53 -14.56 -0.41 0.92
CA ASP A 53 -14.29 0.53 2.02
C ASP A 53 -12.79 0.64 2.34
N TYR A 54 -12.06 1.23 1.40
CA TYR A 54 -10.63 1.49 1.55
C TYR A 54 -10.32 2.52 2.65
N LYS A 55 -11.24 3.46 2.92
CA LYS A 55 -10.99 4.52 3.90
C LYS A 55 -10.91 3.98 5.32
N SER A 56 -11.85 3.12 5.70
CA SER A 56 -11.85 2.49 7.02
C SER A 56 -10.63 1.58 7.19
N TYR A 57 -10.26 0.83 6.14
CA TYR A 57 -9.10 -0.05 6.18
C TYR A 57 -7.77 0.71 6.34
N PHE A 58 -7.50 1.72 5.51
CA PHE A 58 -6.28 2.53 5.63
C PHE A 58 -6.31 3.44 6.87
N GLY A 59 -7.49 3.88 7.31
CA GLY A 59 -7.67 4.59 8.58
C GLY A 59 -7.20 3.75 9.76
N PHE A 60 -7.59 2.49 9.82
CA PHE A 60 -7.12 1.54 10.84
C PHE A 60 -5.59 1.37 10.84
N ILE A 61 -4.98 1.23 9.65
CA ILE A 61 -3.52 1.15 9.51
C ILE A 61 -2.85 2.44 9.99
N ALA A 62 -3.39 3.60 9.63
CA ALA A 62 -2.87 4.90 10.04
C ALA A 62 -2.95 5.10 11.56
N ASP A 63 -4.06 4.71 12.19
CA ASP A 63 -4.22 4.75 13.64
C ASP A 63 -3.21 3.83 14.34
N ALA A 64 -2.96 2.65 13.79
CA ALA A 64 -1.94 1.74 14.28
C ALA A 64 -0.53 2.35 14.15
N ILE A 65 -0.17 2.92 12.98
CA ILE A 65 1.09 3.63 12.77
C ILE A 65 1.27 4.73 13.83
N LYS A 66 0.25 5.55 14.03
CA LYS A 66 0.31 6.67 14.99
C LYS A 66 0.47 6.19 16.43
N ARG A 67 -0.26 5.15 16.83
CA ARG A 67 -0.26 4.58 18.17
C ARG A 67 1.08 3.93 18.51
N PHE A 68 1.66 3.22 17.56
CA PHE A 68 2.86 2.40 17.79
C PHE A 68 4.17 3.06 17.36
N SER A 69 4.13 4.28 16.82
CA SER A 69 5.34 5.00 16.47
C SER A 69 6.05 5.53 17.72
N SER A 70 7.23 5.00 17.99
CA SER A 70 8.17 5.59 18.95
C SER A 70 8.85 6.84 18.36
N GLN A 71 9.53 7.63 19.22
CA GLN A 71 10.36 8.74 18.72
C GLN A 71 11.45 8.26 17.73
N ARG A 72 12.01 7.04 17.92
CA ARG A 72 12.95 6.42 17.01
C ARG A 72 12.36 6.09 15.64
N ASP A 73 11.12 5.61 15.61
CA ASP A 73 10.44 5.24 14.38
C ASP A 73 10.05 6.47 13.58
N ARG A 74 9.70 7.56 14.25
CA ARG A 74 9.47 8.88 13.61
C ARG A 74 10.73 9.40 12.91
N GLN A 75 11.93 9.07 13.39
CA GLN A 75 13.21 9.41 12.75
C GLN A 75 13.47 8.54 11.49
N LYS A 76 12.94 7.30 11.43
CA LYS A 76 13.04 6.42 10.27
C LYS A 76 12.08 6.82 9.14
N GLY A 77 11.07 7.63 9.46
CA GLY A 77 10.18 8.30 8.53
C GLY A 77 9.54 7.35 7.51
N GLU A 78 9.84 7.58 6.25
CA GLU A 78 9.26 6.85 5.10
C GLU A 78 9.36 5.33 5.23
N SER A 79 10.54 4.80 5.56
CA SER A 79 10.76 3.35 5.66
C SER A 79 9.89 2.69 6.73
N TYR A 80 9.60 3.39 7.83
CA TYR A 80 8.72 2.88 8.87
C TYR A 80 7.26 2.82 8.38
N VAL A 81 6.75 3.93 7.84
CA VAL A 81 5.37 4.02 7.36
C VAL A 81 5.12 3.01 6.22
N HIS A 82 6.03 2.95 5.26
CA HIS A 82 5.94 2.03 4.13
C HIS A 82 5.99 0.57 4.59
N GLY A 83 7.00 0.21 5.39
CA GLY A 83 7.17 -1.15 5.90
C GLY A 83 6.01 -1.61 6.78
N PHE A 84 5.47 -0.73 7.63
CA PHE A 84 4.31 -1.06 8.46
C PHE A 84 3.05 -1.26 7.61
N THR A 85 2.78 -0.36 6.66
CA THR A 85 1.62 -0.48 5.76
C THR A 85 1.70 -1.77 4.95
N LEU A 86 2.86 -2.08 4.38
CA LEU A 86 3.08 -3.30 3.63
C LEU A 86 2.89 -4.55 4.50
N ALA A 87 3.44 -4.56 5.72
CA ALA A 87 3.28 -5.66 6.65
C ALA A 87 1.81 -5.90 7.05
N MET A 88 1.03 -4.84 7.24
CA MET A 88 -0.40 -4.95 7.53
C MET A 88 -1.19 -5.46 6.32
N THR A 89 -0.87 -5.00 5.11
CA THR A 89 -1.53 -5.47 3.89
C THR A 89 -1.17 -6.90 3.52
N CYS A 90 0.05 -7.37 3.83
CA CYS A 90 0.46 -8.76 3.62
C CYS A 90 -0.29 -9.77 4.49
N GLN A 91 -0.91 -9.34 5.57
CA GLN A 91 -1.74 -10.19 6.43
C GLN A 91 -3.22 -10.21 6.03
N ASN A 92 -3.60 -9.46 5.01
CA ASN A 92 -4.95 -9.47 4.50
C ASN A 92 -5.20 -10.80 3.77
N MET A 93 -6.24 -11.54 4.19
CA MET A 93 -6.54 -12.87 3.65
C MET A 93 -7.10 -12.85 2.23
N PHE A 94 -7.60 -11.71 1.76
CA PHE A 94 -8.25 -11.57 0.46
C PHE A 94 -7.30 -11.20 -0.67
N TYR A 95 -6.09 -10.71 -0.32
CA TYR A 95 -5.14 -10.19 -1.29
C TYR A 95 -3.74 -10.76 -1.12
N ARG A 96 -3.05 -10.89 -2.25
CA ARG A 96 -1.60 -11.05 -2.27
C ARG A 96 -0.97 -9.72 -2.65
N PRO A 97 -0.31 -9.02 -1.72
CA PRO A 97 0.39 -7.78 -2.05
C PRO A 97 1.59 -8.08 -2.94
N ILE A 98 1.70 -7.34 -4.02
CA ILE A 98 2.88 -7.31 -4.89
C ILE A 98 3.45 -5.91 -4.75
N SER A 99 4.63 -5.80 -4.11
CA SER A 99 5.38 -4.55 -4.03
C SER A 99 6.38 -4.47 -5.18
N GLU A 100 6.62 -3.25 -5.66
CA GLU A 100 7.60 -3.01 -6.71
C GLU A 100 7.34 -3.85 -7.97
N LEU A 101 6.12 -3.72 -8.55
CA LEU A 101 5.87 -4.26 -9.87
C LEU A 101 6.87 -3.63 -10.84
N ASP A 102 7.95 -4.39 -11.13
CA ASP A 102 8.93 -4.00 -12.14
C ASP A 102 8.28 -4.15 -13.53
N ASN A 103 7.76 -3.05 -14.02
CA ASN A 103 7.33 -2.94 -15.40
C ASN A 103 7.99 -1.71 -16.04
N GLN A 104 7.97 -1.64 -17.36
CA GLN A 104 8.55 -0.53 -18.12
C GLN A 104 7.97 0.86 -17.75
N ALA A 105 6.88 0.90 -16.99
CA ALA A 105 6.20 2.12 -16.53
C ALA A 105 6.67 2.63 -15.15
N GLY A 106 7.57 1.90 -14.46
CA GLY A 106 8.05 2.22 -13.11
C GLY A 106 7.49 1.28 -12.04
N TYR A 107 7.51 1.69 -10.77
CA TYR A 107 7.10 0.86 -9.63
C TYR A 107 5.84 1.43 -8.97
N ALA A 108 4.81 0.59 -8.79
CA ALA A 108 3.74 0.88 -7.83
C ALA A 108 4.22 0.49 -6.44
N ASP A 109 3.86 1.26 -5.42
CA ASP A 109 4.27 0.92 -4.07
C ASP A 109 3.63 -0.40 -3.62
N ILE A 110 2.33 -0.59 -3.86
CA ILE A 110 1.64 -1.83 -3.49
C ILE A 110 0.51 -2.11 -4.51
N PHE A 111 0.54 -3.28 -5.16
CA PHE A 111 -0.61 -3.83 -5.86
C PHE A 111 -1.22 -4.95 -5.02
N LEU A 112 -2.47 -4.82 -4.64
CA LEU A 112 -3.24 -5.82 -3.90
C LEU A 112 -3.96 -6.72 -4.92
N ARG A 113 -3.26 -7.79 -5.33
CA ARG A 113 -3.79 -8.79 -6.25
C ARG A 113 -4.90 -9.58 -5.58
N PRO A 114 -6.10 -9.67 -6.16
CA PRO A 114 -7.21 -10.41 -5.57
C PRO A 114 -6.96 -11.93 -5.62
N LEU A 115 -7.28 -12.63 -4.53
CA LEU A 115 -7.19 -14.09 -4.42
C LEU A 115 -8.53 -14.75 -4.82
N LEU A 116 -8.95 -14.56 -6.08
CA LEU A 116 -10.24 -15.07 -6.59
C LEU A 116 -10.33 -16.60 -6.61
N GLU A 117 -9.21 -17.30 -6.53
CA GLU A 117 -9.17 -18.75 -6.37
C GLU A 117 -9.80 -19.20 -5.05
N ASN A 118 -9.68 -18.37 -4.00
CA ASN A 118 -10.22 -18.63 -2.66
C ASN A 118 -11.52 -17.86 -2.41
N TYR A 119 -11.68 -16.69 -3.03
CA TYR A 119 -12.80 -15.75 -2.81
C TYR A 119 -13.36 -15.29 -4.17
N PRO A 120 -14.10 -16.17 -4.89
CA PRO A 120 -14.51 -15.92 -6.28
C PRO A 120 -15.56 -14.81 -6.44
N ASP A 121 -16.25 -14.46 -5.37
CA ASP A 121 -17.28 -13.43 -5.28
C ASP A 121 -16.75 -12.06 -4.82
N MET A 122 -15.43 -11.92 -4.64
CA MET A 122 -14.82 -10.65 -4.27
C MET A 122 -14.91 -9.65 -5.42
N GLU A 123 -15.29 -8.39 -5.09
CA GLU A 123 -15.61 -7.38 -6.10
C GLU A 123 -14.52 -6.34 -6.34
N HIS A 124 -13.55 -6.18 -5.42
CA HIS A 124 -12.61 -5.06 -5.44
C HIS A 124 -11.16 -5.50 -5.45
N SER A 125 -10.32 -4.78 -6.19
CA SER A 125 -8.85 -4.87 -6.17
C SER A 125 -8.24 -3.47 -6.13
N TYR A 126 -6.97 -3.35 -5.71
CA TYR A 126 -6.38 -2.05 -5.40
C TYR A 126 -4.95 -1.93 -5.88
N ILE A 127 -4.63 -0.76 -6.43
CA ILE A 127 -3.26 -0.24 -6.50
C ILE A 127 -3.16 0.91 -5.52
N VAL A 128 -2.15 0.88 -4.69
CA VAL A 128 -1.90 1.89 -3.67
C VAL A 128 -0.56 2.56 -3.95
N GLU A 129 -0.60 3.86 -4.06
CA GLU A 129 0.58 4.71 -4.11
C GLU A 129 0.74 5.38 -2.75
N LEU A 130 1.80 5.05 -2.04
CA LEU A 130 2.09 5.53 -0.71
C LEU A 130 3.17 6.60 -0.77
N LYS A 131 2.88 7.79 -0.25
CA LYS A 131 3.84 8.90 -0.17
C LYS A 131 4.06 9.33 1.27
N TYR A 132 5.25 9.82 1.53
CA TYR A 132 5.66 10.33 2.83
C TYR A 132 6.25 11.73 2.69
N CYS A 133 5.93 12.59 3.64
CA CYS A 133 6.63 13.84 3.86
C CYS A 133 6.92 14.08 5.35
N LYS A 134 7.88 14.94 5.62
CA LYS A 134 8.26 15.28 7.00
C LYS A 134 7.16 16.07 7.70
N SER A 135 7.23 16.15 9.01
CA SER A 135 6.24 16.86 9.84
C SER A 135 6.15 18.36 9.54
N ASP A 136 7.22 18.96 9.02
CA ASP A 136 7.33 20.38 8.66
C ASP A 136 6.91 20.68 7.19
N ALA A 137 6.47 19.65 6.44
CA ALA A 137 6.02 19.85 5.07
C ALA A 137 4.76 20.73 5.01
N THR A 138 4.77 21.68 4.07
CA THR A 138 3.64 22.58 3.84
C THR A 138 2.50 21.89 3.07
N ASP A 139 1.31 22.47 3.09
CA ASP A 139 0.17 21.94 2.35
C ASP A 139 0.40 21.98 0.82
N GLU A 140 1.16 22.96 0.31
CA GLU A 140 1.56 23.00 -1.09
C GLU A 140 2.51 21.84 -1.45
N GLN A 141 3.39 21.43 -0.54
CA GLN A 141 4.24 20.27 -0.75
C GLN A 141 3.43 18.97 -0.75
N VAL A 142 2.45 18.85 0.14
CA VAL A 142 1.51 17.71 0.13
C VAL A 142 0.69 17.68 -1.16
N ALA A 143 0.21 18.82 -1.65
CA ALA A 143 -0.52 18.91 -2.92
C ALA A 143 0.33 18.44 -4.10
N LYS A 144 1.60 18.85 -4.19
CA LYS A 144 2.53 18.38 -5.23
C LYS A 144 2.79 16.87 -5.15
N LEU A 145 2.97 16.33 -3.93
CA LEU A 145 3.11 14.88 -3.75
C LEU A 145 1.86 14.12 -4.20
N ARG A 146 0.68 14.67 -3.91
CA ARG A 146 -0.60 14.12 -4.33
C ARG A 146 -0.72 14.07 -5.86
N GLU A 147 -0.40 15.14 -6.56
CA GLU A 147 -0.40 15.19 -8.04
C GLU A 147 0.57 14.16 -8.64
N ALA A 148 1.79 14.07 -8.10
CA ALA A 148 2.77 13.09 -8.52
C ALA A 148 2.28 11.65 -8.29
N ALA A 149 1.68 11.37 -7.13
CA ALA A 149 1.12 10.06 -6.79
C ALA A 149 -0.05 9.67 -7.71
N ILE A 150 -0.95 10.62 -8.02
CA ILE A 150 -2.05 10.41 -8.98
C ILE A 150 -1.50 10.04 -10.36
N ALA A 151 -0.51 10.78 -10.85
CA ALA A 151 0.13 10.48 -12.14
C ALA A 151 0.79 9.10 -12.13
N GLN A 152 1.41 8.71 -11.02
CA GLN A 152 2.11 7.45 -10.85
C GLN A 152 1.12 6.27 -10.82
N VAL A 153 0.10 6.31 -9.96
CA VAL A 153 -0.89 5.22 -9.85
C VAL A 153 -1.68 5.01 -11.16
N ASN A 154 -1.92 6.06 -11.94
CA ASN A 154 -2.55 5.94 -13.25
C ASN A 154 -1.67 5.17 -14.25
N ARG A 155 -0.37 5.45 -14.30
CA ARG A 155 0.56 4.71 -15.17
C ARG A 155 0.60 3.23 -14.84
N TYR A 156 0.58 2.87 -13.54
CA TYR A 156 0.60 1.46 -13.12
C TYR A 156 -0.69 0.73 -13.45
N ALA A 157 -1.82 1.39 -13.27
CA ALA A 157 -3.12 0.82 -13.60
C ALA A 157 -3.25 0.42 -15.08
N ASP A 158 -2.49 1.09 -15.94
CA ASP A 158 -2.47 0.82 -17.38
C ASP A 158 -1.53 -0.33 -17.80
N SER A 159 -0.75 -0.87 -16.87
CA SER A 159 0.17 -1.98 -17.16
C SER A 159 -0.57 -3.28 -17.49
N ASP A 160 0.00 -4.09 -18.40
CA ASP A 160 -0.58 -5.37 -18.80
C ASP A 160 -0.68 -6.36 -17.64
N VAL A 161 0.28 -6.31 -16.72
CA VAL A 161 0.29 -7.16 -15.52
C VAL A 161 -0.94 -6.87 -14.67
N VAL A 162 -1.20 -5.61 -14.35
CA VAL A 162 -2.36 -5.22 -13.55
C VAL A 162 -3.66 -5.58 -14.26
N LYS A 163 -3.79 -5.23 -15.54
CA LYS A 163 -4.99 -5.56 -16.35
C LYS A 163 -5.29 -7.06 -16.37
N THR A 164 -4.27 -7.90 -16.38
CA THR A 164 -4.42 -9.35 -16.36
C THR A 164 -4.82 -9.86 -14.98
N GLU A 165 -4.22 -9.31 -13.92
CA GLU A 165 -4.37 -9.82 -12.56
C GLU A 165 -5.63 -9.32 -11.84
N VAL A 166 -6.22 -8.21 -12.27
CA VAL A 166 -7.49 -7.70 -11.70
C VAL A 166 -8.69 -8.58 -12.06
N LYS A 167 -8.60 -9.35 -13.14
CA LYS A 167 -9.63 -10.31 -13.61
C LYS A 167 -11.03 -9.67 -13.65
N THR A 168 -11.96 -10.17 -12.82
CA THR A 168 -13.36 -9.71 -12.75
C THR A 168 -13.60 -8.60 -11.74
N THR A 169 -12.59 -8.24 -10.95
CA THR A 169 -12.73 -7.22 -9.90
C THR A 169 -12.69 -5.80 -10.46
N ARG A 170 -13.27 -4.88 -9.73
CA ARG A 170 -13.17 -3.44 -9.98
C ARG A 170 -11.86 -2.92 -9.39
N LEU A 171 -10.95 -2.44 -10.23
CA LEU A 171 -9.70 -1.85 -9.79
C LEU A 171 -9.90 -0.45 -9.21
N HIS A 172 -9.44 -0.25 -7.98
CA HIS A 172 -9.34 1.06 -7.34
C HIS A 172 -7.89 1.54 -7.32
N LYS A 173 -7.69 2.80 -7.69
CA LYS A 173 -6.41 3.51 -7.64
C LYS A 173 -6.43 4.38 -6.40
N ILE A 174 -5.64 4.03 -5.41
CA ILE A 174 -5.64 4.72 -4.10
C ILE A 174 -4.34 5.49 -3.93
N VAL A 175 -4.46 6.73 -3.48
CA VAL A 175 -3.33 7.55 -3.04
C VAL A 175 -3.43 7.73 -1.53
N VAL A 176 -2.36 7.37 -0.84
CA VAL A 176 -2.22 7.54 0.61
C VAL A 176 -0.97 8.39 0.88
N ILE A 177 -1.13 9.49 1.62
CA ILE A 177 0.00 10.35 1.97
C ILE A 177 0.07 10.52 3.47
N PHE A 178 1.26 10.26 4.01
CA PHE A 178 1.59 10.50 5.41
C PHE A 178 2.47 11.75 5.55
N ARG A 179 2.07 12.62 6.47
CA ARG A 179 2.92 13.68 7.01
C ARG A 179 3.42 13.23 8.37
N SER A 180 4.67 12.77 8.45
CA SER A 180 5.20 12.03 9.60
C SER A 180 4.38 10.75 9.84
N VAL A 181 3.67 10.65 10.95
CA VAL A 181 2.81 9.51 11.31
C VAL A 181 1.32 9.77 11.10
N ASP A 182 0.96 10.96 10.62
CA ASP A 182 -0.42 11.34 10.36
C ASP A 182 -0.77 11.12 8.88
N MET A 183 -1.79 10.33 8.62
CA MET A 183 -2.34 10.17 7.27
C MET A 183 -3.13 11.43 6.91
N VAL A 184 -2.62 12.22 5.96
CA VAL A 184 -3.21 13.50 5.54
C VAL A 184 -4.01 13.37 4.23
N VAL A 185 -3.78 12.33 3.45
CA VAL A 185 -4.55 12.00 2.24
C VAL A 185 -4.84 10.51 2.22
N CYS A 186 -6.08 10.15 1.93
CA CYS A 186 -6.51 8.80 1.58
C CYS A 186 -7.68 8.91 0.61
N GLU A 187 -7.42 8.76 -0.67
CA GLU A 187 -8.43 8.98 -1.71
C GLU A 187 -8.34 7.99 -2.86
N ALA A 188 -9.49 7.71 -3.49
CA ALA A 188 -9.55 7.00 -4.75
C ALA A 188 -9.44 7.99 -5.91
N VAL A 189 -8.56 7.69 -6.87
CA VAL A 189 -8.38 8.47 -8.09
C VAL A 189 -9.46 8.08 -9.10
N SER A 190 -10.37 9.01 -9.38
CA SER A 190 -11.41 8.83 -10.39
C SER A 190 -10.80 8.85 -11.80
N TYR A 191 -11.40 8.10 -12.75
CA TYR A 191 -11.14 8.27 -14.16
C TYR A 191 -11.66 9.64 -14.61
N THR A 192 -10.85 10.68 -14.55
CA THR A 192 -11.11 11.90 -15.30
C THR A 192 -10.69 11.62 -16.74
N HIS A 193 -11.65 11.43 -17.63
CA HIS A 193 -11.41 11.58 -19.06
C HIS A 193 -10.90 13.00 -19.28
N LEU A 194 -9.60 13.17 -19.49
CA LEU A 194 -9.07 14.34 -20.16
C LEU A 194 -9.64 14.30 -21.58
N ARG A 195 -10.79 14.94 -21.79
CA ARG A 195 -11.18 15.34 -23.14
C ARG A 195 -10.10 16.33 -23.58
N ALA A 196 -9.23 15.88 -24.48
CA ALA A 196 -8.43 16.78 -25.27
C ALA A 196 -9.40 17.75 -25.94
N HIS A 197 -9.31 19.01 -25.60
CA HIS A 197 -9.87 20.06 -26.44
C HIS A 197 -9.00 20.11 -27.69
N GLU A 198 -9.46 19.43 -28.75
CA GLU A 198 -9.10 19.77 -30.11
C GLU A 198 -9.83 21.07 -30.43
N THR A 199 -9.09 22.13 -30.61
CA THR A 199 -9.43 23.31 -31.39
C THR A 199 -8.28 23.61 -32.29
#